data_325fd729169a1893456a491ea11b6cbd
#
_entry.id   325fd729169a1893456a491ea11b6cbd
#
_cell.length_a   1.000
_cell.length_b   1.000
_cell.length_c   1.000
_cell.angle_alpha   90.00
_cell.angle_beta   90.00
_cell.angle_gamma   90.00
#
_symmetry.space_group_name_H-M   'P 1'
#
loop_
_entity.id
_entity.type
_entity.pdbx_description
1 polymer ?
#
loop_
_entity_poly.entity_id
_entity_poly.type
_entity_poly.pdbx_seq_one_letter_code
_entity_poly.pdbx_strand_id
1 'polypeptide(L)'
;SASVKTRIEQNFMLDFDAKSGLKLGKPSFVWGDNSESLYVKVPVIELADSPVVASALVKGAAGRAKLKDGRFTVPKGFEAAKASVTVPGLSTLFQITEASILPVKDDGLNAEYEITIASSLALDPTELSKRIRVLTLPKKLDSTAASDTVWTAAPLIDDEVLKRASALEVRPDLEWSTTGRVKLRLKATPGDYIYLELPKGFGPAGMPGLEDGWKSVLLLPQPSAEITFLQPGNMLTLAGSWELSLFTAGIDKLNWRIARVRNEFLSLAADGWNVMKSIAPDSWVTASSGSTDLGEVNPKRPGEARFTALDLSEAVMGSGPGLYQIELTGTRMKDGKPETVANASKRILITNIAMIAKTSASGALDLFAANFADGKPAAGLKAFLLAENGTVLETDADGRAHFKSTRGWEREKKPAAAALRSKGTDLAWLSLKDGSNVAGTLRWDVGGRYTGGTGLSAFSFADRGIFRTGETVHFGFGV
;
A
#
# COMPACT_ATOMS: atom_id res chain seq x y z
N SER A 1 11.46 26.35 -37.77
CA SER A 1 10.67 27.29 -38.57
C SER A 1 9.52 26.57 -39.30
N ALA A 2 8.44 27.26 -39.66
CA ALA A 2 7.31 26.69 -40.38
C ALA A 2 7.73 25.98 -41.69
N SER A 3 8.70 26.55 -42.41
CA SER A 3 9.22 25.96 -43.67
C SER A 3 9.92 24.60 -43.46
N VAL A 4 10.54 24.36 -42.29
CA VAL A 4 11.16 23.06 -42.00
C VAL A 4 10.10 22.01 -41.68
N LYS A 5 9.06 22.37 -40.95
CA LYS A 5 7.93 21.49 -40.63
C LYS A 5 7.24 20.99 -41.89
N THR A 6 6.85 21.93 -42.75
CA THR A 6 6.21 21.61 -44.05
C THR A 6 7.10 20.72 -44.92
N ARG A 7 8.40 20.96 -44.95
CA ARG A 7 9.33 20.14 -45.74
C ARG A 7 9.44 18.71 -45.17
N ILE A 8 9.42 18.53 -43.85
CA ILE A 8 9.44 17.22 -43.21
C ILE A 8 8.16 16.44 -43.57
N GLU A 9 7.00 17.08 -43.46
CA GLU A 9 5.71 16.50 -43.79
C GLU A 9 5.62 16.07 -45.24
N GLN A 10 6.13 16.92 -46.19
CA GLN A 10 6.12 16.65 -47.64
C GLN A 10 7.07 15.49 -48.00
N ASN A 11 8.13 15.25 -47.25
CA ASN A 11 9.09 14.18 -47.50
C ASN A 11 8.84 12.92 -46.66
N PHE A 12 7.70 12.85 -45.97
CA PHE A 12 7.30 11.66 -45.23
C PHE A 12 6.83 10.57 -46.17
N MET A 13 7.32 9.37 -46.01
CA MET A 13 6.95 8.19 -46.77
C MET A 13 6.67 7.02 -45.83
N LEU A 14 5.69 6.21 -46.18
CA LEU A 14 5.44 4.91 -45.57
C LEU A 14 5.94 3.83 -46.53
N ASP A 15 6.73 2.91 -46.01
CA ASP A 15 7.25 1.75 -46.71
C ASP A 15 6.78 0.48 -46.01
N PHE A 16 6.02 -0.34 -46.68
CA PHE A 16 5.52 -1.63 -46.17
C PHE A 16 5.19 -2.53 -47.37
N ASP A 17 5.08 -3.83 -47.12
CA ASP A 17 4.73 -4.78 -48.19
C ASP A 17 3.28 -4.54 -48.71
N ALA A 18 3.17 -3.96 -49.87
CA ALA A 18 1.89 -3.69 -50.52
C ALA A 18 1.09 -4.97 -50.86
N LYS A 19 1.74 -6.15 -50.90
CA LYS A 19 1.07 -7.44 -51.15
C LYS A 19 0.51 -8.07 -49.89
N SER A 20 0.80 -7.50 -48.72
CA SER A 20 0.36 -8.03 -47.43
C SER A 20 -1.16 -7.92 -47.19
N GLY A 21 -1.88 -7.12 -47.98
CA GLY A 21 -3.29 -6.81 -47.73
C GLY A 21 -3.52 -5.62 -46.79
N LEU A 22 -2.48 -5.08 -46.16
CA LEU A 22 -2.57 -3.90 -45.31
C LEU A 22 -2.93 -2.65 -46.17
N LYS A 23 -3.98 -1.92 -45.75
CA LYS A 23 -4.32 -0.64 -46.38
C LYS A 23 -4.27 0.47 -45.34
N LEU A 24 -3.42 1.45 -45.58
CA LEU A 24 -3.23 2.61 -44.71
C LEU A 24 -3.84 3.86 -45.36
N GLY A 25 -4.43 4.71 -44.53
CA GLY A 25 -4.96 5.99 -44.96
C GLY A 25 -3.88 7.07 -45.01
N LYS A 26 -4.31 8.30 -45.32
CA LYS A 26 -3.39 9.44 -45.38
C LYS A 26 -2.85 9.78 -44.00
N PRO A 27 -1.52 9.97 -43.84
CA PRO A 27 -0.94 10.40 -42.59
C PRO A 27 -1.39 11.81 -42.19
N SER A 28 -1.58 12.04 -40.92
CA SER A 28 -1.76 13.34 -40.31
C SER A 28 -0.62 13.63 -39.36
N PHE A 29 -0.20 14.89 -39.25
CA PHE A 29 0.99 15.31 -38.53
C PHE A 29 0.63 16.23 -37.37
N VAL A 30 1.14 15.94 -36.18
CA VAL A 30 0.97 16.75 -34.98
C VAL A 30 2.36 17.02 -34.38
N TRP A 31 2.74 18.29 -34.29
CA TRP A 31 4.00 18.70 -33.71
C TRP A 31 3.84 18.92 -32.19
N GLY A 32 4.78 18.43 -31.42
CA GLY A 32 4.87 18.72 -29.98
C GLY A 32 5.15 20.20 -29.72
N ASP A 33 4.90 20.65 -28.49
CA ASP A 33 4.98 22.04 -28.06
C ASP A 33 6.38 22.65 -28.27
N ASN A 34 7.43 21.87 -28.07
CA ASN A 34 8.81 22.27 -28.29
C ASN A 34 9.26 22.23 -29.77
N SER A 35 8.40 21.78 -30.70
CA SER A 35 8.71 21.54 -32.12
C SER A 35 9.86 20.54 -32.39
N GLU A 36 10.27 19.77 -31.39
CA GLU A 36 11.33 18.74 -31.49
C GLU A 36 10.75 17.34 -31.75
N SER A 37 9.47 17.16 -31.46
CA SER A 37 8.77 15.89 -31.61
C SER A 37 7.70 16.00 -32.68
N LEU A 38 7.63 15.02 -33.57
CA LEU A 38 6.58 14.88 -34.56
C LEU A 38 5.82 13.58 -34.32
N TYR A 39 4.53 13.69 -34.05
CA TYR A 39 3.61 12.57 -33.98
C TYR A 39 2.91 12.40 -35.32
N VAL A 40 3.08 11.24 -35.92
CA VAL A 40 2.41 10.91 -37.19
C VAL A 40 1.31 9.90 -36.91
N LYS A 41 0.08 10.27 -37.18
CA LYS A 41 -1.08 9.37 -37.10
C LYS A 41 -1.45 8.89 -38.48
N VAL A 42 -1.46 7.58 -38.67
CA VAL A 42 -1.82 6.92 -39.92
C VAL A 42 -3.03 6.02 -39.65
N PRO A 43 -4.22 6.32 -40.23
CA PRO A 43 -5.37 5.45 -40.08
C PRO A 43 -5.12 4.11 -40.76
N VAL A 44 -5.44 3.02 -40.05
CA VAL A 44 -5.52 1.70 -40.70
C VAL A 44 -6.91 1.55 -41.27
N ILE A 45 -7.01 1.35 -42.59
CA ILE A 45 -8.29 1.17 -43.32
C ILE A 45 -8.67 -0.31 -43.36
N GLU A 46 -7.66 -1.17 -43.61
CA GLU A 46 -7.85 -2.61 -43.67
C GLU A 46 -6.59 -3.30 -43.12
N LEU A 47 -6.79 -4.25 -42.23
CA LEU A 47 -5.70 -5.05 -41.66
C LEU A 47 -5.34 -6.23 -42.55
N ALA A 48 -4.07 -6.53 -42.60
CA ALA A 48 -3.60 -7.78 -43.21
C ALA A 48 -3.97 -8.99 -42.34
N ASP A 49 -3.96 -10.20 -42.89
CA ASP A 49 -4.15 -11.44 -42.11
C ASP A 49 -3.04 -11.65 -41.10
N SER A 50 -1.80 -11.38 -41.46
CA SER A 50 -0.61 -11.50 -40.63
C SER A 50 -0.01 -10.14 -40.28
N PRO A 51 0.78 -10.01 -39.22
CA PRO A 51 1.44 -8.76 -38.87
C PRO A 51 2.34 -8.22 -39.98
N VAL A 52 2.31 -6.92 -40.19
CA VAL A 52 3.08 -6.24 -41.24
C VAL A 52 3.98 -5.17 -40.62
N VAL A 53 5.26 -5.19 -40.94
CA VAL A 53 6.18 -4.14 -40.55
C VAL A 53 6.03 -2.96 -41.47
N ALA A 54 5.57 -1.83 -40.94
CA ALA A 54 5.52 -0.55 -41.65
C ALA A 54 6.68 0.34 -41.17
N SER A 55 7.40 0.90 -42.13
CA SER A 55 8.52 1.80 -41.88
C SER A 55 8.14 3.23 -42.27
N ALA A 56 8.22 4.13 -41.33
CA ALA A 56 8.13 5.56 -41.59
C ALA A 56 9.51 6.12 -41.96
N LEU A 57 9.58 6.78 -43.10
CA LEU A 57 10.81 7.35 -43.64
C LEU A 57 10.60 8.85 -43.85
N VAL A 58 11.58 9.66 -43.42
CA VAL A 58 11.61 11.10 -43.78
C VAL A 58 12.94 11.36 -44.47
N LYS A 59 12.89 11.56 -45.80
CA LYS A 59 14.08 11.89 -46.58
C LYS A 59 14.46 13.35 -46.38
N GLY A 60 15.77 13.64 -46.26
CA GLY A 60 16.27 14.99 -46.10
C GLY A 60 15.96 15.65 -44.73
N ALA A 61 15.58 14.86 -43.73
CA ALA A 61 15.39 15.33 -42.35
C ALA A 61 16.72 15.56 -41.59
N ALA A 62 17.84 15.19 -42.18
CA ALA A 62 19.13 15.34 -41.57
C ALA A 62 19.47 16.78 -41.22
N GLY A 63 19.85 16.98 -39.97
CA GLY A 63 20.41 18.25 -39.51
C GLY A 63 21.71 18.57 -40.28
N ARG A 64 21.86 19.84 -40.68
CA ARG A 64 23.10 20.28 -41.33
C ARG A 64 24.15 20.52 -40.25
N ALA A 65 25.25 19.76 -40.26
CA ALA A 65 26.41 20.06 -39.44
C ALA A 65 27.19 21.22 -40.07
N LYS A 66 27.55 22.26 -39.28
CA LYS A 66 28.38 23.36 -39.73
C LYS A 66 29.83 22.91 -39.70
N LEU A 67 30.50 22.97 -40.86
CA LEU A 67 31.95 22.71 -40.99
C LEU A 67 32.77 23.89 -40.45
N LYS A 68 34.05 23.66 -40.12
CA LYS A 68 34.97 24.71 -39.64
C LYS A 68 35.12 25.89 -40.60
N ASP A 69 34.87 25.68 -41.90
CA ASP A 69 34.89 26.73 -42.94
C ASP A 69 33.57 27.46 -43.14
N GLY A 70 32.59 27.22 -42.25
CA GLY A 70 31.28 27.87 -42.28
C GLY A 70 30.27 27.24 -43.19
N ARG A 71 30.65 26.27 -44.01
CA ARG A 71 29.72 25.51 -44.89
C ARG A 71 28.91 24.50 -44.07
N PHE A 72 27.72 24.14 -44.57
CA PHE A 72 26.88 23.14 -43.98
C PHE A 72 26.91 21.87 -44.83
N THR A 73 27.11 20.73 -44.19
CA THR A 73 27.05 19.41 -44.80
C THR A 73 26.08 18.52 -44.04
N VAL A 74 25.55 17.51 -44.69
CA VAL A 74 24.79 16.42 -44.09
C VAL A 74 25.79 15.32 -43.76
N PRO A 75 25.97 14.94 -42.48
CA PRO A 75 26.84 13.83 -42.12
C PRO A 75 26.42 12.54 -42.84
N LYS A 76 27.41 11.77 -43.30
CA LYS A 76 27.17 10.47 -43.94
C LYS A 76 26.39 9.57 -42.99
N GLY A 77 25.29 8.96 -43.46
CA GLY A 77 24.43 8.11 -42.63
C GLY A 77 23.20 8.82 -42.05
N PHE A 78 23.09 10.16 -42.19
CA PHE A 78 21.91 10.94 -41.73
C PHE A 78 21.04 11.46 -42.87
N GLU A 79 20.99 10.73 -43.96
CA GLU A 79 20.24 11.14 -45.18
C GLU A 79 18.73 10.95 -45.03
N ALA A 80 18.29 10.08 -44.08
CA ALA A 80 16.89 9.88 -43.77
C ALA A 80 16.70 9.48 -42.29
N ALA A 81 15.63 9.94 -41.67
CA ALA A 81 15.15 9.39 -40.39
C ALA A 81 14.21 8.20 -40.71
N LYS A 82 14.42 7.09 -40.03
CA LYS A 82 13.60 5.87 -40.17
C LYS A 82 13.11 5.41 -38.79
N ALA A 83 11.82 5.11 -38.72
CA ALA A 83 11.20 4.42 -37.59
C ALA A 83 10.33 3.29 -38.13
N SER A 84 10.28 2.17 -37.46
CA SER A 84 9.45 1.03 -37.86
C SER A 84 8.45 0.69 -36.76
N VAL A 85 7.27 0.28 -37.15
CA VAL A 85 6.19 -0.20 -36.29
C VAL A 85 5.61 -1.46 -36.89
N THR A 86 5.32 -2.45 -36.05
CA THR A 86 4.59 -3.64 -36.51
C THR A 86 3.10 -3.35 -36.38
N VAL A 87 2.39 -3.32 -37.50
CA VAL A 87 0.94 -3.25 -37.54
C VAL A 87 0.41 -4.67 -37.29
N PRO A 88 -0.41 -4.93 -36.25
CA PRO A 88 -0.93 -6.28 -36.03
C PRO A 88 -1.79 -6.76 -37.18
N GLY A 89 -1.70 -8.05 -37.50
CA GLY A 89 -2.60 -8.71 -38.43
C GLY A 89 -3.90 -9.14 -37.76
N LEU A 90 -4.91 -9.53 -38.55
CA LEU A 90 -6.16 -10.06 -38.03
C LEU A 90 -5.96 -11.23 -37.08
N SER A 91 -5.00 -12.14 -37.39
CA SER A 91 -4.66 -13.30 -36.56
C SER A 91 -4.06 -12.95 -35.20
N THR A 92 -3.44 -11.77 -35.06
CA THR A 92 -2.79 -11.32 -33.83
C THR A 92 -3.47 -10.09 -33.20
N LEU A 93 -4.59 -9.66 -33.75
CA LEU A 93 -5.29 -8.47 -33.28
C LEU A 93 -5.81 -8.65 -31.85
N PHE A 94 -6.37 -9.82 -31.57
CA PHE A 94 -6.83 -10.18 -30.26
C PHE A 94 -5.87 -11.17 -29.58
N GLN A 95 -5.34 -10.77 -28.44
CA GLN A 95 -4.43 -11.57 -27.62
C GLN A 95 -4.72 -11.36 -26.13
N ILE A 96 -4.55 -12.41 -25.35
CA ILE A 96 -4.41 -12.29 -23.90
C ILE A 96 -2.98 -11.92 -23.60
N THR A 97 -2.76 -10.76 -23.03
CA THR A 97 -1.40 -10.20 -22.79
C THR A 97 -0.84 -10.56 -21.43
N GLU A 98 -1.72 -10.76 -20.44
CA GLU A 98 -1.31 -11.04 -19.07
C GLU A 98 -2.43 -11.79 -18.33
N ALA A 99 -2.04 -12.70 -17.44
CA ALA A 99 -2.92 -13.24 -16.42
C ALA A 99 -2.20 -13.21 -15.08
N SER A 100 -2.85 -12.70 -14.05
CA SER A 100 -2.33 -12.63 -12.70
C SER A 100 -3.39 -12.99 -11.68
N ILE A 101 -2.97 -13.36 -10.47
CA ILE A 101 -3.88 -13.73 -9.39
C ILE A 101 -3.43 -13.10 -8.08
N LEU A 102 -4.40 -12.58 -7.32
CA LEU A 102 -4.19 -11.97 -6.03
C LEU A 102 -5.19 -12.52 -5.01
N PRO A 103 -4.79 -12.69 -3.74
CA PRO A 103 -5.75 -12.98 -2.68
C PRO A 103 -6.65 -11.77 -2.48
N VAL A 104 -7.95 -12.01 -2.35
CA VAL A 104 -8.88 -10.97 -1.90
C VAL A 104 -8.78 -10.92 -0.38
N LYS A 105 -8.58 -9.70 0.18
CA LYS A 105 -8.71 -9.48 1.62
C LYS A 105 -10.18 -9.69 2.00
N ASP A 106 -10.51 -10.92 2.31
CA ASP A 106 -11.73 -11.27 3.01
C ASP A 106 -11.38 -11.42 4.50
N ASP A 107 -12.36 -11.35 5.36
CA ASP A 107 -12.27 -11.49 6.82
C ASP A 107 -11.71 -12.85 7.32
N GLY A 108 -11.03 -13.58 6.45
CA GLY A 108 -10.22 -14.77 6.74
C GLY A 108 -11.00 -16.08 6.79
N LEU A 109 -12.30 -16.07 6.50
CA LEU A 109 -13.14 -17.28 6.58
C LEU A 109 -13.12 -18.15 5.31
N ASN A 110 -12.82 -17.56 4.14
CA ASN A 110 -12.70 -18.28 2.89
C ASN A 110 -11.60 -17.68 2.02
N ALA A 111 -10.69 -18.53 1.54
CA ALA A 111 -9.66 -18.09 0.62
C ALA A 111 -10.28 -17.77 -0.74
N GLU A 112 -10.60 -16.51 -0.98
CA GLU A 112 -11.08 -16.01 -2.25
C GLU A 112 -9.95 -15.33 -2.99
N TYR A 113 -9.90 -15.52 -4.30
CA TYR A 113 -8.88 -14.97 -5.18
C TYR A 113 -9.51 -14.18 -6.31
N GLU A 114 -8.80 -13.18 -6.78
CA GLU A 114 -9.12 -12.41 -7.96
C GLU A 114 -8.12 -12.73 -9.06
N ILE A 115 -8.60 -13.31 -10.16
CA ILE A 115 -7.83 -13.42 -11.41
C ILE A 115 -8.05 -12.16 -12.21
N THR A 116 -6.97 -11.51 -12.61
CA THR A 116 -7.00 -10.41 -13.59
C THR A 116 -6.48 -10.94 -14.93
N ILE A 117 -7.29 -10.81 -15.97
CA ILE A 117 -6.93 -11.15 -17.34
C ILE A 117 -6.88 -9.87 -18.15
N ALA A 118 -5.70 -9.54 -18.68
CA ALA A 118 -5.49 -8.42 -19.55
C ALA A 118 -5.48 -8.89 -21.02
N SER A 119 -6.10 -8.10 -21.89
CA SER A 119 -6.24 -8.39 -23.32
C SER A 119 -5.98 -7.16 -24.18
N SER A 120 -5.56 -7.37 -25.42
CA SER A 120 -5.31 -6.29 -26.39
C SER A 120 -6.57 -5.53 -26.80
N LEU A 121 -7.74 -6.16 -26.71
CA LEU A 121 -9.06 -5.58 -26.99
C LEU A 121 -9.97 -5.80 -25.78
N ALA A 122 -11.02 -4.98 -25.69
CA ALA A 122 -12.02 -5.09 -24.63
C ALA A 122 -12.75 -6.44 -24.68
N LEU A 123 -12.89 -7.07 -23.49
CA LEU A 123 -13.65 -8.30 -23.29
C LEU A 123 -14.86 -8.04 -22.39
N ASP A 124 -15.93 -8.74 -22.66
CA ASP A 124 -17.06 -8.84 -21.75
C ASP A 124 -16.74 -9.79 -20.60
N PRO A 125 -16.78 -9.33 -19.33
CA PRO A 125 -16.49 -10.18 -18.18
C PRO A 125 -17.41 -11.38 -18.04
N THR A 126 -18.67 -11.22 -18.40
CA THR A 126 -19.68 -12.28 -18.31
C THR A 126 -19.42 -13.36 -19.36
N GLU A 127 -19.09 -12.96 -20.57
CA GLU A 127 -18.75 -13.93 -21.63
C GLU A 127 -17.42 -14.63 -21.35
N LEU A 128 -16.43 -13.91 -20.82
CA LEU A 128 -15.17 -14.52 -20.39
C LEU A 128 -15.42 -15.58 -19.31
N SER A 129 -16.20 -15.26 -18.28
CA SER A 129 -16.45 -16.18 -17.15
C SER A 129 -17.16 -17.47 -17.58
N LYS A 130 -18.00 -17.45 -18.61
CA LYS A 130 -18.68 -18.62 -19.18
C LYS A 130 -17.79 -19.50 -20.04
N ARG A 131 -16.76 -18.94 -20.64
CA ARG A 131 -15.95 -19.62 -21.66
C ARG A 131 -14.57 -20.03 -21.16
N ILE A 132 -14.08 -19.40 -20.11
CA ILE A 132 -12.81 -19.78 -19.50
C ILE A 132 -12.97 -21.07 -18.71
N ARG A 133 -12.05 -22.00 -18.92
CA ARG A 133 -11.94 -23.20 -18.12
C ARG A 133 -10.88 -22.95 -17.04
N VAL A 134 -11.25 -23.16 -15.79
CA VAL A 134 -10.35 -22.99 -14.64
C VAL A 134 -10.30 -24.29 -13.87
N LEU A 135 -9.10 -24.84 -13.69
CA LEU A 135 -8.90 -26.14 -13.04
C LEU A 135 -7.84 -26.03 -11.95
N THR A 136 -8.06 -26.68 -10.81
CA THR A 136 -7.00 -26.95 -9.83
C THR A 136 -6.16 -28.11 -10.29
N LEU A 137 -4.86 -27.94 -10.40
CA LEU A 137 -3.92 -28.99 -10.78
C LEU A 137 -3.64 -29.94 -9.60
N PRO A 138 -3.35 -31.25 -9.86
CA PRO A 138 -2.97 -32.18 -8.81
C PRO A 138 -1.66 -31.76 -8.16
N LYS A 139 -1.55 -31.91 -6.83
CA LYS A 139 -0.33 -31.59 -6.08
C LYS A 139 0.86 -32.47 -6.45
N LYS A 140 0.59 -33.68 -6.88
CA LYS A 140 1.62 -34.65 -7.26
C LYS A 140 1.41 -35.14 -8.68
N LEU A 141 2.50 -35.37 -9.38
CA LEU A 141 2.48 -35.92 -10.74
C LEU A 141 1.86 -37.32 -10.75
N ASP A 142 2.20 -38.11 -9.75
CA ASP A 142 1.58 -39.38 -9.45
C ASP A 142 1.44 -39.60 -7.92
N SER A 143 0.73 -40.64 -7.50
CA SER A 143 0.48 -40.93 -6.09
C SER A 143 1.73 -41.34 -5.30
N THR A 144 2.82 -41.68 -5.97
CA THR A 144 4.09 -42.18 -5.39
C THR A 144 5.13 -41.09 -5.23
N ALA A 145 4.90 -39.89 -5.81
CA ALA A 145 5.84 -38.80 -5.73
C ALA A 145 6.07 -38.34 -4.28
N ALA A 146 7.33 -38.20 -3.88
CA ALA A 146 7.72 -37.83 -2.52
C ALA A 146 7.40 -36.35 -2.20
N SER A 147 7.39 -35.48 -3.20
CA SER A 147 7.16 -34.03 -3.06
C SER A 147 6.04 -33.56 -3.97
N ASP A 148 5.50 -32.38 -3.67
CA ASP A 148 4.54 -31.73 -4.53
C ASP A 148 5.19 -31.26 -5.84
N THR A 149 4.42 -31.37 -6.92
CA THR A 149 4.88 -30.97 -8.26
C THR A 149 4.80 -29.47 -8.42
N VAL A 150 5.85 -28.86 -8.95
CA VAL A 150 5.90 -27.44 -9.30
C VAL A 150 5.53 -27.28 -10.78
N TRP A 151 4.35 -26.73 -11.03
CA TRP A 151 3.84 -26.47 -12.36
C TRP A 151 4.30 -25.08 -12.84
N THR A 152 5.36 -25.01 -13.63
CA THR A 152 5.97 -23.73 -14.04
C THR A 152 5.38 -23.14 -15.32
N ALA A 153 4.78 -23.94 -16.18
CA ALA A 153 4.26 -23.48 -17.47
C ALA A 153 3.13 -24.38 -18.00
N ALA A 154 2.21 -23.81 -18.76
CA ALA A 154 1.09 -24.52 -19.35
C ALA A 154 1.48 -25.66 -20.31
N PRO A 155 2.58 -25.61 -21.09
CA PRO A 155 3.00 -26.73 -21.94
C PRO A 155 3.37 -28.01 -21.17
N LEU A 156 3.59 -27.94 -19.87
CA LEU A 156 3.86 -29.10 -19.01
C LEU A 156 2.58 -29.85 -18.62
N ILE A 157 1.42 -29.32 -18.94
CA ILE A 157 0.11 -29.89 -18.55
C ILE A 157 -0.43 -30.68 -19.73
N ASP A 158 -0.37 -31.98 -19.62
CA ASP A 158 -0.90 -32.93 -20.60
C ASP A 158 -2.32 -33.39 -20.24
N ASP A 159 -2.92 -34.19 -21.11
CA ASP A 159 -4.29 -34.70 -20.92
C ASP A 159 -4.40 -35.59 -19.69
N GLU A 160 -3.35 -36.30 -19.28
CA GLU A 160 -3.36 -37.19 -18.11
C GLU A 160 -3.41 -36.37 -16.82
N VAL A 161 -2.70 -35.27 -16.79
CA VAL A 161 -2.76 -34.29 -15.68
C VAL A 161 -4.14 -33.64 -15.62
N LEU A 162 -4.68 -33.23 -16.77
CA LEU A 162 -6.00 -32.59 -16.86
C LEU A 162 -7.16 -33.53 -16.46
N LYS A 163 -7.05 -34.84 -16.67
CA LYS A 163 -8.03 -35.82 -16.20
C LYS A 163 -8.12 -35.88 -14.66
N ARG A 164 -7.04 -35.54 -13.95
CA ARG A 164 -6.96 -35.53 -12.49
C ARG A 164 -7.20 -34.17 -11.87
N ALA A 165 -7.31 -33.15 -12.70
CA ALA A 165 -7.57 -31.78 -12.26
C ALA A 165 -9.06 -31.61 -11.91
N SER A 166 -9.35 -30.74 -10.96
CA SER A 166 -10.70 -30.42 -10.50
C SER A 166 -11.16 -29.07 -11.02
N ALA A 167 -12.37 -29.00 -11.55
CA ALA A 167 -12.94 -27.74 -12.05
C ALA A 167 -13.22 -26.76 -10.89
N LEU A 168 -12.93 -25.49 -11.13
CA LEU A 168 -13.26 -24.38 -10.24
C LEU A 168 -14.30 -23.49 -10.89
N GLU A 169 -15.29 -23.11 -10.10
CA GLU A 169 -16.27 -22.12 -10.48
C GLU A 169 -15.68 -20.72 -10.40
N VAL A 170 -15.90 -19.91 -11.45
CA VAL A 170 -15.50 -18.50 -11.48
C VAL A 170 -16.71 -17.61 -11.71
N ARG A 171 -16.69 -16.43 -11.09
CA ARG A 171 -17.71 -15.39 -11.28
C ARG A 171 -17.07 -14.09 -11.76
N PRO A 172 -17.72 -13.32 -12.64
CA PRO A 172 -17.18 -12.03 -13.06
C PRO A 172 -17.26 -11.02 -11.93
N ASP A 173 -16.23 -10.21 -11.78
CA ASP A 173 -16.24 -9.02 -10.93
C ASP A 173 -16.53 -7.80 -11.80
N LEU A 174 -17.81 -7.41 -11.84
CA LEU A 174 -18.27 -6.31 -12.73
C LEU A 174 -17.89 -4.93 -12.20
N GLU A 175 -17.70 -4.80 -10.91
CA GLU A 175 -17.37 -3.50 -10.28
C GLU A 175 -15.93 -3.07 -10.58
N TRP A 176 -15.00 -4.02 -10.59
CA TRP A 176 -13.56 -3.75 -10.75
C TRP A 176 -12.99 -4.14 -12.12
N SER A 177 -13.84 -4.60 -13.03
CA SER A 177 -13.43 -4.85 -14.43
C SER A 177 -13.40 -3.55 -15.23
N THR A 178 -12.36 -3.40 -16.03
CA THR A 178 -12.17 -2.23 -16.92
C THR A 178 -11.94 -2.68 -18.36
N THR A 179 -12.00 -1.73 -19.30
CA THR A 179 -11.68 -1.99 -20.71
C THR A 179 -10.27 -2.59 -20.82
N GLY A 180 -10.18 -3.79 -21.37
CA GLY A 180 -8.92 -4.52 -21.55
C GLY A 180 -8.37 -5.22 -20.30
N ARG A 181 -9.01 -5.09 -19.12
CA ARG A 181 -8.68 -5.85 -17.92
C ARG A 181 -9.94 -6.40 -17.27
N VAL A 182 -10.14 -7.69 -17.35
CA VAL A 182 -11.29 -8.37 -16.76
C VAL A 182 -10.86 -9.06 -15.49
N LYS A 183 -11.68 -8.93 -14.44
CA LYS A 183 -11.48 -9.54 -13.15
C LYS A 183 -12.51 -10.64 -12.91
N LEU A 184 -12.03 -11.79 -12.45
CA LEU A 184 -12.83 -12.95 -12.09
C LEU A 184 -12.54 -13.35 -10.65
N ARG A 185 -13.57 -13.73 -9.92
CA ARG A 185 -13.49 -14.23 -8.54
C ARG A 185 -13.62 -15.74 -8.49
N LEU A 186 -12.83 -16.39 -7.64
CA LEU A 186 -12.93 -17.83 -7.39
C LEU A 186 -12.55 -18.15 -5.93
N LYS A 187 -13.03 -19.30 -5.46
CA LYS A 187 -12.62 -19.89 -4.17
C LYS A 187 -11.72 -21.08 -4.44
N ALA A 188 -10.54 -21.10 -3.82
CA ALA A 188 -9.58 -22.18 -3.98
C ALA A 188 -8.66 -22.28 -2.77
N THR A 189 -7.89 -23.37 -2.69
CA THR A 189 -6.95 -23.61 -1.59
C THR A 189 -5.63 -22.86 -1.84
N PRO A 190 -5.15 -22.06 -0.89
CA PRO A 190 -3.85 -21.41 -0.99
C PRO A 190 -2.70 -22.38 -1.26
N GLY A 191 -1.79 -22.00 -2.15
CA GLY A 191 -0.66 -22.84 -2.54
C GLY A 191 -0.95 -23.89 -3.62
N ASP A 192 -2.19 -24.01 -4.06
CA ASP A 192 -2.52 -24.83 -5.22
C ASP A 192 -2.13 -24.12 -6.52
N TYR A 193 -1.90 -24.88 -7.57
CA TYR A 193 -1.75 -24.36 -8.93
C TYR A 193 -3.07 -24.45 -9.66
N ILE A 194 -3.41 -23.41 -10.38
CA ILE A 194 -4.57 -23.40 -11.28
C ILE A 194 -4.13 -23.31 -12.74
N TYR A 195 -4.86 -24.03 -13.57
CA TYR A 195 -4.73 -24.02 -15.00
C TYR A 195 -5.88 -23.23 -15.60
N LEU A 196 -5.55 -22.28 -16.45
CA LEU A 196 -6.51 -21.44 -17.17
C LEU A 196 -6.45 -21.78 -18.66
N GLU A 197 -7.61 -21.91 -19.28
CA GLU A 197 -7.72 -22.22 -20.70
C GLU A 197 -8.87 -21.45 -21.36
N LEU A 198 -8.59 -20.82 -22.49
CA LEU A 198 -9.57 -20.26 -23.39
C LEU A 198 -9.50 -20.97 -24.72
N PRO A 199 -10.65 -21.34 -25.33
CA PRO A 199 -10.67 -22.09 -26.57
C PRO A 199 -10.24 -21.25 -27.77
N LYS A 200 -9.79 -21.93 -28.81
CA LYS A 200 -9.61 -21.34 -30.15
C LYS A 200 -10.89 -20.60 -30.58
N GLY A 201 -10.72 -19.43 -31.19
CA GLY A 201 -11.80 -18.58 -31.66
C GLY A 201 -12.50 -17.74 -30.58
N PHE A 202 -12.07 -17.84 -29.29
CA PHE A 202 -12.59 -16.96 -28.25
C PHE A 202 -12.06 -15.52 -28.47
N GLY A 203 -12.95 -14.54 -28.41
CA GLY A 203 -12.60 -13.12 -28.56
C GLY A 203 -13.81 -12.20 -28.45
N PRO A 204 -13.62 -10.87 -28.63
CA PRO A 204 -14.70 -9.91 -28.62
C PRO A 204 -15.71 -10.16 -29.75
N ALA A 205 -16.98 -9.84 -29.49
CA ALA A 205 -18.04 -10.02 -30.48
C ALA A 205 -17.75 -9.24 -31.80
N GLY A 206 -17.86 -9.92 -32.93
CA GLY A 206 -17.63 -9.33 -34.26
C GLY A 206 -16.16 -9.09 -34.63
N MET A 207 -15.22 -9.61 -33.83
CA MET A 207 -13.78 -9.53 -34.06
C MET A 207 -13.17 -10.94 -34.20
N PRO A 208 -12.02 -11.08 -34.89
CA PRO A 208 -11.26 -12.33 -34.86
C PRO A 208 -10.87 -12.68 -33.44
N GLY A 209 -11.06 -13.93 -33.06
CA GLY A 209 -10.67 -14.46 -31.77
C GLY A 209 -9.25 -15.05 -31.76
N LEU A 210 -8.89 -15.68 -30.66
CA LEU A 210 -7.60 -16.38 -30.47
C LEU A 210 -7.39 -17.44 -31.58
N GLU A 211 -6.26 -17.38 -32.25
CA GLU A 211 -5.94 -18.30 -33.34
C GLU A 211 -5.79 -19.75 -32.85
N ASP A 212 -5.06 -19.98 -31.76
CA ASP A 212 -4.78 -21.31 -31.18
C ASP A 212 -5.37 -21.53 -29.78
N GLY A 213 -6.22 -20.58 -29.33
CA GLY A 213 -6.64 -20.54 -27.93
C GLY A 213 -5.55 -19.93 -27.04
N TRP A 214 -5.76 -20.03 -25.72
CA TRP A 214 -4.81 -19.51 -24.74
C TRP A 214 -4.79 -20.37 -23.48
N LYS A 215 -3.62 -20.59 -22.94
CA LYS A 215 -3.41 -21.41 -21.75
C LYS A 215 -2.42 -20.73 -20.81
N SER A 216 -2.67 -20.85 -19.50
CA SER A 216 -1.77 -20.35 -18.47
C SER A 216 -1.84 -21.18 -17.19
N VAL A 217 -0.76 -21.12 -16.41
CA VAL A 217 -0.72 -21.72 -15.07
C VAL A 217 -0.38 -20.62 -14.08
N LEU A 218 -1.14 -20.53 -13.01
CA LEU A 218 -0.91 -19.59 -11.91
C LEU A 218 -0.81 -20.34 -10.59
N LEU A 219 0.14 -19.92 -9.74
CA LEU A 219 0.23 -20.36 -8.36
C LEU A 219 -0.67 -19.49 -7.50
N LEU A 220 -1.57 -20.09 -6.72
CA LEU A 220 -2.38 -19.38 -5.74
C LEU A 220 -1.50 -18.90 -4.59
N PRO A 221 -1.32 -17.57 -4.41
CA PRO A 221 -0.49 -17.07 -3.36
C PRO A 221 -1.03 -17.47 -1.99
N GLN A 222 -0.14 -17.89 -1.12
CA GLN A 222 -0.51 -18.12 0.28
C GLN A 222 -0.66 -16.75 0.97
N PRO A 223 -1.70 -16.56 1.80
CA PRO A 223 -1.82 -15.38 2.63
C PRO A 223 -0.55 -15.24 3.49
N SER A 224 0.00 -14.05 3.53
CA SER A 224 1.12 -13.76 4.41
C SER A 224 0.68 -13.87 5.86
N ALA A 225 1.55 -14.40 6.70
CA ALA A 225 1.31 -14.34 8.14
C ALA A 225 1.25 -12.87 8.60
N GLU A 226 0.31 -12.55 9.48
CA GLU A 226 0.05 -11.18 9.90
C GLU A 226 -0.21 -11.09 11.41
N ILE A 227 0.23 -9.99 12.01
CA ILE A 227 -0.13 -9.56 13.35
C ILE A 227 -0.50 -8.09 13.27
N THR A 228 -1.71 -7.73 13.69
CA THR A 228 -2.20 -6.35 13.63
C THR A 228 -2.84 -5.97 14.97
N PHE A 229 -2.45 -4.80 15.51
CA PHE A 229 -3.15 -4.19 16.64
C PHE A 229 -4.45 -3.56 16.17
N LEU A 230 -5.57 -3.95 16.74
CA LEU A 230 -6.90 -3.47 16.32
C LEU A 230 -7.21 -2.07 16.84
N GLN A 231 -6.65 -1.68 18.00
CA GLN A 231 -6.81 -0.32 18.50
C GLN A 231 -5.92 0.65 17.73
N PRO A 232 -6.49 1.69 17.10
CA PRO A 232 -5.71 2.69 16.38
C PRO A 232 -4.94 3.63 17.32
N GLY A 233 -5.45 3.83 18.56
CA GLY A 233 -4.85 4.73 19.56
C GLY A 233 -3.54 4.20 20.14
N ASN A 234 -2.72 5.14 20.62
CA ASN A 234 -1.42 4.88 21.24
C ASN A 234 -1.40 5.26 22.73
N MET A 235 -2.55 5.32 23.38
CA MET A 235 -2.68 5.71 24.77
C MET A 235 -3.72 4.84 25.49
N LEU A 236 -3.42 4.46 26.71
CA LEU A 236 -4.35 3.83 27.65
C LEU A 236 -4.37 4.61 28.96
N THR A 237 -5.53 4.69 29.58
CA THR A 237 -5.68 5.33 30.89
C THR A 237 -5.34 4.35 32.02
N LEU A 238 -4.84 4.86 33.15
CA LEU A 238 -4.56 4.03 34.33
C LEU A 238 -5.84 3.43 34.94
N ALA A 239 -7.00 4.07 34.74
CA ALA A 239 -8.29 3.60 35.24
C ALA A 239 -9.01 2.64 34.29
N GLY A 240 -8.49 2.43 33.07
CA GLY A 240 -9.10 1.58 32.06
C GLY A 240 -8.61 0.15 32.06
N SER A 241 -9.10 -0.64 31.09
CA SER A 241 -8.52 -1.95 30.77
C SER A 241 -7.16 -1.78 30.09
N TRP A 242 -6.18 -2.56 30.48
CA TRP A 242 -4.83 -2.57 29.89
C TRP A 242 -4.67 -3.72 28.90
N GLU A 243 -5.70 -3.95 28.11
CA GLU A 243 -5.71 -4.99 27.09
C GLU A 243 -5.63 -4.40 25.68
N LEU A 244 -4.82 -5.03 24.85
CA LEU A 244 -4.72 -4.71 23.43
C LEU A 244 -5.29 -5.87 22.61
N SER A 245 -6.30 -5.58 21.84
CA SER A 245 -6.87 -6.57 20.91
C SER A 245 -5.99 -6.73 19.69
N LEU A 246 -5.72 -7.98 19.34
CA LEU A 246 -4.87 -8.36 18.23
C LEU A 246 -5.64 -9.19 17.21
N PHE A 247 -5.42 -8.89 15.96
CA PHE A 247 -5.72 -9.77 14.84
C PHE A 247 -4.44 -10.52 14.48
N THR A 248 -4.56 -11.83 14.28
CA THR A 248 -3.45 -12.67 13.83
C THR A 248 -3.93 -13.62 12.74
N ALA A 249 -3.06 -13.90 11.77
CA ALA A 249 -3.30 -14.88 10.73
C ALA A 249 -1.99 -15.62 10.40
N GLY A 250 -2.08 -16.91 10.11
CA GLY A 250 -0.94 -17.70 9.64
C GLY A 250 0.18 -17.91 10.66
N ILE A 251 -0.08 -17.79 11.97
CA ILE A 251 0.88 -18.05 13.05
C ILE A 251 0.33 -19.08 14.04
N ASP A 252 1.20 -19.94 14.56
CA ASP A 252 0.85 -20.96 15.56
C ASP A 252 1.02 -20.43 16.97
N LYS A 253 2.04 -19.58 17.16
CA LYS A 253 2.41 -19.04 18.47
C LYS A 253 2.75 -17.57 18.38
N LEU A 254 2.22 -16.79 19.29
CA LEU A 254 2.53 -15.38 19.48
C LEU A 254 3.48 -15.21 20.66
N ASN A 255 4.64 -14.64 20.42
CA ASN A 255 5.59 -14.25 21.47
C ASN A 255 5.53 -12.73 21.62
N TRP A 256 5.62 -12.25 22.86
CA TRP A 256 5.65 -10.81 23.13
C TRP A 256 6.77 -10.42 24.07
N ARG A 257 7.19 -9.19 23.93
CA ARG A 257 8.05 -8.49 24.87
C ARG A 257 7.52 -7.08 25.08
N ILE A 258 7.32 -6.71 26.32
CA ILE A 258 6.82 -5.41 26.75
C ILE A 258 7.95 -4.74 27.51
N ALA A 259 8.40 -3.58 27.06
CA ALA A 259 9.49 -2.83 27.67
C ALA A 259 9.02 -1.42 28.00
N ARG A 260 9.23 -0.97 29.24
CA ARG A 260 9.03 0.41 29.63
C ARG A 260 10.26 1.24 29.24
N VAL A 261 10.05 2.32 28.50
CA VAL A 261 11.11 3.25 28.14
C VAL A 261 11.52 4.05 29.37
N ARG A 262 12.81 4.13 29.64
CA ARG A 262 13.33 4.98 30.73
C ARG A 262 13.16 6.45 30.40
N ASN A 263 12.86 7.24 31.42
CA ASN A 263 12.51 8.67 31.22
C ASN A 263 13.62 9.47 30.55
N GLU A 264 14.87 9.10 30.78
CA GLU A 264 16.07 9.73 30.20
C GLU A 264 16.16 9.54 28.68
N PHE A 265 15.47 8.54 28.13
CA PHE A 265 15.51 8.19 26.71
C PHE A 265 14.21 8.55 25.95
N LEU A 266 13.29 9.28 26.57
CA LEU A 266 12.02 9.67 25.95
C LEU A 266 12.20 10.57 24.70
N SER A 267 13.27 11.37 24.63
CA SER A 267 13.60 12.17 23.46
C SER A 267 13.92 11.29 22.25
N LEU A 268 14.66 10.21 22.45
CA LEU A 268 15.03 9.26 21.38
C LEU A 268 13.81 8.48 20.89
N ALA A 269 12.86 8.21 21.77
CA ALA A 269 11.60 7.57 21.37
C ALA A 269 10.79 8.42 20.39
N ALA A 270 10.98 9.75 20.36
CA ALA A 270 10.30 10.66 19.45
C ALA A 270 10.79 10.53 17.99
N ASP A 271 11.98 9.99 17.76
CA ASP A 271 12.58 9.85 16.43
C ASP A 271 12.00 8.70 15.60
N GLY A 272 10.93 8.07 16.07
CA GLY A 272 10.32 6.96 15.36
C GLY A 272 11.11 5.64 15.46
N TRP A 273 12.26 5.64 16.12
CA TRP A 273 13.13 4.48 16.24
C TRP A 273 12.49 3.41 17.11
N ASN A 274 12.62 2.18 16.71
CA ASN A 274 12.26 1.08 17.58
C ASN A 274 13.31 1.05 18.71
N VAL A 275 12.90 1.54 19.89
CA VAL A 275 13.78 1.72 21.06
C VAL A 275 14.53 0.44 21.41
N MET A 276 13.89 -0.73 21.22
CA MET A 276 14.49 -2.01 21.54
C MET A 276 15.48 -2.55 20.48
N LYS A 277 15.41 -2.05 19.24
CA LYS A 277 16.30 -2.49 18.17
C LYS A 277 17.46 -1.54 17.88
N SER A 278 17.26 -0.26 18.17
CA SER A 278 18.13 0.81 17.67
C SER A 278 18.82 1.62 18.76
N ILE A 279 18.47 1.41 20.03
CA ILE A 279 19.02 2.16 21.16
C ILE A 279 19.72 1.19 22.11
N ALA A 280 20.68 1.72 22.89
CA ALA A 280 21.43 0.92 23.86
C ALA A 280 20.51 0.10 24.81
N PRO A 281 20.93 -1.09 25.24
CA PRO A 281 20.13 -1.95 26.11
C PRO A 281 19.65 -1.27 27.39
N ASP A 282 20.36 -0.23 27.84
CA ASP A 282 20.03 0.52 29.05
C ASP A 282 18.89 1.53 28.89
N SER A 283 18.39 1.75 27.66
CA SER A 283 17.32 2.73 27.39
C SER A 283 15.93 2.28 27.82
N TRP A 284 15.77 1.01 28.16
CA TRP A 284 14.50 0.41 28.55
C TRP A 284 14.68 -0.68 29.61
N VAL A 285 13.58 -1.03 30.23
CA VAL A 285 13.50 -2.14 31.19
C VAL A 285 12.45 -3.11 30.70
N THR A 286 12.78 -4.38 30.56
CA THR A 286 11.78 -5.41 30.26
C THR A 286 10.83 -5.51 31.43
N ALA A 287 9.57 -5.17 31.23
CA ALA A 287 8.54 -5.22 32.24
C ALA A 287 7.83 -6.58 32.23
N SER A 288 7.65 -7.19 31.06
CA SER A 288 7.06 -8.51 30.89
C SER A 288 7.46 -9.12 29.56
N SER A 289 7.52 -10.44 29.50
CA SER A 289 7.67 -11.19 28.25
C SER A 289 7.03 -12.57 28.39
N GLY A 290 6.52 -13.10 27.30
CA GLY A 290 5.89 -14.39 27.31
C GLY A 290 5.45 -14.86 25.94
N SER A 291 4.58 -15.84 25.93
CA SER A 291 4.02 -16.38 24.69
C SER A 291 2.62 -16.93 24.91
N THR A 292 1.81 -16.87 23.84
CA THR A 292 0.50 -17.51 23.77
C THR A 292 0.49 -18.50 22.61
N ASP A 293 0.09 -19.74 22.89
CA ASP A 293 -0.18 -20.73 21.87
C ASP A 293 -1.54 -20.42 21.24
N LEU A 294 -1.56 -20.27 19.92
CA LEU A 294 -2.78 -19.99 19.15
C LEU A 294 -3.31 -21.24 18.46
N GLY A 295 -2.62 -22.39 18.64
CA GLY A 295 -2.89 -23.63 17.92
C GLY A 295 -2.34 -23.64 16.49
N GLU A 296 -2.22 -24.83 15.92
CA GLU A 296 -1.69 -25.00 14.57
C GLU A 296 -2.50 -24.25 13.51
N VAL A 297 -1.80 -23.67 12.56
CA VAL A 297 -2.44 -23.06 11.38
C VAL A 297 -3.10 -24.15 10.55
N ASN A 298 -4.39 -23.99 10.26
CA ASN A 298 -5.11 -24.89 9.39
C ASN A 298 -4.51 -24.85 7.98
N PRO A 299 -3.95 -25.96 7.46
CA PRO A 299 -3.34 -25.98 6.13
C PRO A 299 -4.31 -25.63 5.00
N LYS A 300 -5.61 -25.85 5.20
CA LYS A 300 -6.67 -25.51 4.22
C LYS A 300 -7.07 -24.04 4.30
N ARG A 301 -6.76 -23.35 5.41
CA ARG A 301 -7.09 -21.94 5.67
C ARG A 301 -5.91 -21.22 6.33
N PRO A 302 -4.75 -21.14 5.69
CA PRO A 302 -3.55 -20.59 6.31
C PRO A 302 -3.65 -19.10 6.67
N GLY A 303 -4.62 -18.37 6.11
CA GLY A 303 -4.94 -16.99 6.42
C GLY A 303 -6.12 -16.80 7.38
N GLU A 304 -6.61 -17.89 8.01
CA GLU A 304 -7.74 -17.79 8.92
C GLU A 304 -7.47 -16.80 10.07
N ALA A 305 -8.41 -15.87 10.20
CA ALA A 305 -8.33 -14.81 11.22
C ALA A 305 -8.50 -15.39 12.61
N ARG A 306 -7.63 -15.00 13.52
CA ARG A 306 -7.74 -15.27 14.95
C ARG A 306 -7.65 -13.98 15.71
N PHE A 307 -8.49 -13.84 16.72
CA PHE A 307 -8.52 -12.68 17.58
C PHE A 307 -8.05 -13.09 18.97
N THR A 308 -7.13 -12.32 19.53
CA THR A 308 -6.61 -12.54 20.89
C THR A 308 -6.38 -11.20 21.56
N ALA A 309 -6.25 -11.20 22.87
CA ALA A 309 -5.91 -10.03 23.66
C ALA A 309 -4.50 -10.18 24.25
N LEU A 310 -3.75 -9.09 24.29
CA LEU A 310 -2.51 -8.96 25.04
C LEU A 310 -2.79 -8.15 26.29
N ASP A 311 -2.70 -8.80 27.44
CA ASP A 311 -2.83 -8.15 28.75
C ASP A 311 -1.51 -7.50 29.16
N LEU A 312 -1.56 -6.21 29.49
CA LEU A 312 -0.42 -5.41 29.93
C LEU A 312 -0.38 -5.26 31.47
N SER A 313 -1.33 -5.86 32.22
CA SER A 313 -1.51 -5.61 33.66
C SER A 313 -0.26 -5.90 34.46
N GLU A 314 0.40 -7.03 34.21
CA GLU A 314 1.64 -7.40 34.90
C GLU A 314 2.75 -6.35 34.70
N ALA A 315 2.94 -5.92 33.44
CA ALA A 315 3.95 -4.93 33.09
C ALA A 315 3.67 -3.57 33.73
N VAL A 316 2.41 -3.15 33.73
CA VAL A 316 1.99 -1.86 34.29
C VAL A 316 2.05 -1.86 35.81
N MET A 317 1.59 -2.91 36.47
CA MET A 317 1.69 -3.04 37.93
C MET A 317 3.14 -3.10 38.42
N GLY A 318 4.01 -3.76 37.66
CA GLY A 318 5.43 -3.89 38.01
C GLY A 318 6.28 -2.65 37.72
N SER A 319 5.95 -1.87 36.66
CA SER A 319 6.79 -0.76 36.21
C SER A 319 6.10 0.63 36.28
N GLY A 320 4.79 0.70 36.56
CA GLY A 320 4.02 1.93 36.70
C GLY A 320 3.70 2.62 35.37
N PRO A 321 3.09 3.81 35.41
CA PRO A 321 2.75 4.58 34.24
C PRO A 321 3.99 4.99 33.42
N GLY A 322 3.81 5.26 32.14
CA GLY A 322 4.87 5.72 31.25
C GLY A 322 4.72 5.23 29.82
N LEU A 323 5.78 5.41 29.03
CA LEU A 323 5.84 4.97 27.65
C LEU A 323 6.32 3.51 27.56
N TYR A 324 5.52 2.67 26.94
CA TYR A 324 5.80 1.26 26.71
C TYR A 324 6.04 0.99 25.23
N GLN A 325 7.05 0.19 24.93
CA GLN A 325 7.27 -0.43 23.63
C GLN A 325 6.86 -1.89 23.72
N ILE A 326 5.99 -2.29 22.79
CA ILE A 326 5.51 -3.66 22.68
C ILE A 326 6.06 -4.23 21.39
N GLU A 327 6.67 -5.40 21.46
CA GLU A 327 7.10 -6.18 20.30
C GLU A 327 6.39 -7.52 20.30
N LEU A 328 5.86 -7.87 19.13
CA LEU A 328 5.19 -9.13 18.87
C LEU A 328 5.93 -9.89 17.79
N THR A 329 6.13 -11.17 18.00
CA THR A 329 6.73 -12.08 17.02
C THR A 329 5.84 -13.29 16.87
N GLY A 330 5.32 -13.49 15.67
CA GLY A 330 4.55 -14.67 15.29
C GLY A 330 5.46 -15.75 14.73
N THR A 331 5.33 -16.97 15.27
CA THR A 331 6.05 -18.13 14.75
C THR A 331 5.09 -19.19 14.27
N ARG A 332 5.54 -19.95 13.26
CA ARG A 332 4.87 -21.13 12.74
C ARG A 332 5.84 -22.29 12.67
N MET A 333 5.36 -23.50 12.94
CA MET A 333 6.17 -24.70 12.79
C MET A 333 6.38 -25.04 11.32
N LYS A 334 7.64 -25.20 10.93
CA LYS A 334 8.05 -25.67 9.61
C LYS A 334 9.15 -26.70 9.76
N ASP A 335 8.93 -27.89 9.22
CA ASP A 335 9.87 -29.03 9.32
C ASP A 335 10.33 -29.31 10.76
N GLY A 336 9.38 -29.22 11.70
CA GLY A 336 9.64 -29.45 13.13
C GLY A 336 10.40 -28.33 13.86
N LYS A 337 10.63 -27.19 13.22
CA LYS A 337 11.31 -26.03 13.82
C LYS A 337 10.42 -24.80 13.78
N PRO A 338 10.45 -23.93 14.81
CA PRO A 338 9.73 -22.67 14.80
C PRO A 338 10.43 -21.68 13.86
N GLU A 339 9.68 -21.16 12.88
CA GLU A 339 10.10 -20.10 11.95
C GLU A 339 9.36 -18.81 12.29
N THR A 340 10.07 -17.69 12.40
CA THR A 340 9.44 -16.38 12.53
C THR A 340 8.83 -15.97 11.19
N VAL A 341 7.50 -15.77 11.19
CA VAL A 341 6.74 -15.48 9.96
C VAL A 341 6.05 -14.11 9.98
N ALA A 342 5.89 -13.50 11.15
CA ALA A 342 5.30 -12.17 11.29
C ALA A 342 5.90 -11.41 12.46
N ASN A 343 5.94 -10.08 12.36
CA ASN A 343 6.35 -9.18 13.43
C ASN A 343 5.44 -7.96 13.45
N ALA A 344 5.12 -7.49 14.65
CA ALA A 344 4.46 -6.21 14.85
C ALA A 344 5.04 -5.49 16.05
N SER A 345 4.96 -4.17 16.06
CA SER A 345 5.37 -3.38 17.22
C SER A 345 4.46 -2.18 17.40
N LYS A 346 4.25 -1.80 18.66
CA LYS A 346 3.44 -0.63 19.01
C LYS A 346 4.01 0.06 20.23
N ARG A 347 3.96 1.39 20.22
CA ARG A 347 4.21 2.20 21.42
C ARG A 347 2.88 2.58 22.06
N ILE A 348 2.80 2.44 23.35
CA ILE A 348 1.62 2.78 24.15
C ILE A 348 2.06 3.65 25.31
N LEU A 349 1.44 4.79 25.45
CA LEU A 349 1.56 5.64 26.63
C LEU A 349 0.45 5.24 27.61
N ILE A 350 0.85 4.92 28.84
CA ILE A 350 -0.10 4.59 29.93
C ILE A 350 -0.02 5.70 30.97
N THR A 351 -1.09 6.46 31.13
CA THR A 351 -1.14 7.69 31.94
C THR A 351 -2.57 8.10 32.27
N ASN A 352 -2.76 8.88 33.34
CA ASN A 352 -3.98 9.62 33.61
C ASN A 352 -3.95 11.08 33.16
N ILE A 353 -2.84 11.54 32.57
CA ILE A 353 -2.66 12.92 32.14
C ILE A 353 -2.96 13.01 30.64
N ALA A 354 -4.06 13.64 30.28
CA ALA A 354 -4.31 14.07 28.89
C ALA A 354 -3.40 15.27 28.58
N MET A 355 -2.78 15.25 27.40
CA MET A 355 -1.92 16.35 26.96
C MET A 355 -2.21 16.75 25.51
N ILE A 356 -2.31 18.06 25.31
CA ILE A 356 -2.38 18.68 23.99
C ILE A 356 -1.22 19.66 23.86
N ALA A 357 -0.54 19.68 22.73
CA ALA A 357 0.48 20.63 22.39
C ALA A 357 0.00 21.52 21.23
N LYS A 358 0.15 22.85 21.37
CA LYS A 358 -0.22 23.82 20.35
C LYS A 358 0.97 24.72 20.04
N THR A 359 1.45 24.71 18.80
CA THR A 359 2.49 25.62 18.35
C THR A 359 1.87 26.86 17.71
N SER A 360 2.27 28.04 18.17
CA SER A 360 1.84 29.32 17.59
C SER A 360 2.62 29.64 16.30
N ALA A 361 2.10 30.60 15.52
CA ALA A 361 2.78 31.12 14.35
C ALA A 361 4.15 31.76 14.67
N SER A 362 4.35 32.27 15.91
CA SER A 362 5.64 32.77 16.41
C SER A 362 6.61 31.66 16.76
N GLY A 363 6.19 30.39 16.80
CA GLY A 363 6.98 29.23 17.23
C GLY A 363 6.99 29.01 18.75
N ALA A 364 6.18 29.71 19.51
CA ALA A 364 5.93 29.39 20.92
C ALA A 364 5.06 28.13 21.04
N LEU A 365 5.27 27.35 22.10
CA LEU A 365 4.55 26.10 22.35
C LEU A 365 3.76 26.20 23.65
N ASP A 366 2.48 25.94 23.58
CA ASP A 366 1.61 25.76 24.73
C ASP A 366 1.31 24.30 24.92
N LEU A 367 1.52 23.80 26.14
CA LEU A 367 1.05 22.49 26.58
C LEU A 367 -0.18 22.70 27.45
N PHE A 368 -1.22 21.93 27.20
CA PHE A 368 -2.45 21.87 27.98
C PHE A 368 -2.57 20.50 28.61
N ALA A 369 -2.78 20.45 29.89
CA ALA A 369 -2.91 19.23 30.68
C ALA A 369 -4.29 19.14 31.33
N ALA A 370 -4.91 17.98 31.26
CA ALA A 370 -6.13 17.65 31.96
C ALA A 370 -6.06 16.23 32.54
N ASN A 371 -6.86 15.96 33.55
CA ASN A 371 -7.01 14.62 34.08
C ASN A 371 -7.99 13.82 33.24
N PHE A 372 -7.65 12.62 32.83
CA PHE A 372 -8.57 11.74 32.09
C PHE A 372 -9.81 11.35 32.89
N ALA A 373 -9.70 11.27 34.21
CA ALA A 373 -10.80 10.82 35.05
C ALA A 373 -11.99 11.77 35.09
N ASP A 374 -11.73 13.10 35.06
CA ASP A 374 -12.79 14.11 35.25
C ASP A 374 -12.71 15.27 34.25
N GLY A 375 -11.75 15.26 33.35
CA GLY A 375 -11.54 16.30 32.32
C GLY A 375 -11.07 17.64 32.88
N LYS A 376 -10.80 17.75 34.19
CA LYS A 376 -10.39 19.01 34.80
C LYS A 376 -8.94 19.35 34.47
N PRO A 377 -8.60 20.66 34.39
CA PRO A 377 -7.23 21.09 34.24
C PRO A 377 -6.31 20.47 35.30
N ALA A 378 -5.14 20.00 34.88
CA ALA A 378 -4.15 19.41 35.77
C ALA A 378 -3.04 20.43 36.06
N ALA A 379 -3.18 21.14 37.19
CA ALA A 379 -2.21 22.12 37.67
C ALA A 379 -1.02 21.48 38.39
N GLY A 380 0.12 22.20 38.43
CA GLY A 380 1.30 21.80 39.22
C GLY A 380 2.07 20.62 38.63
N LEU A 381 1.83 20.25 37.37
CA LEU A 381 2.63 19.27 36.66
C LEU A 381 3.93 19.89 36.16
N LYS A 382 5.05 19.17 36.30
CA LYS A 382 6.30 19.59 35.67
C LYS A 382 6.24 19.35 34.16
N ALA A 383 6.36 20.42 33.39
CA ALA A 383 6.36 20.40 31.93
C ALA A 383 7.80 20.52 31.40
N PHE A 384 8.16 19.62 30.50
CA PHE A 384 9.50 19.52 29.92
C PHE A 384 9.43 19.60 28.39
N LEU A 385 10.35 20.33 27.79
CA LEU A 385 10.72 20.12 26.40
C LEU A 385 11.95 19.21 26.38
N LEU A 386 11.79 18.05 25.75
CA LEU A 386 12.87 17.05 25.65
C LEU A 386 13.84 17.45 24.55
N ALA A 387 14.79 18.29 24.92
CA ALA A 387 15.89 18.80 24.10
C ALA A 387 17.16 18.87 24.99
N GLU A 388 18.31 19.10 24.37
CA GLU A 388 19.59 19.13 25.05
C GLU A 388 19.67 20.19 26.21
N ASN A 389 18.88 21.27 26.10
CA ASN A 389 18.77 22.33 27.13
C ASN A 389 17.30 22.51 27.56
N GLY A 390 16.66 21.44 28.00
CA GLY A 390 15.24 21.44 28.30
C GLY A 390 14.83 22.44 29.39
N THR A 391 14.01 23.42 29.03
CA THR A 391 13.34 24.29 30.01
C THR A 391 12.28 23.48 30.75
N VAL A 392 12.24 23.62 32.08
CA VAL A 392 11.23 23.02 32.93
C VAL A 392 10.29 24.11 33.44
N LEU A 393 9.01 23.94 33.24
CA LEU A 393 7.94 24.83 33.76
C LEU A 393 6.97 23.99 34.61
N GLU A 394 6.04 24.69 35.28
CA GLU A 394 4.90 24.04 35.92
C GLU A 394 3.60 24.48 35.22
N THR A 395 2.63 23.58 35.14
CA THR A 395 1.30 23.94 34.65
C THR A 395 0.57 24.82 35.68
N ASP A 396 -0.04 25.88 35.16
CA ASP A 396 -0.85 26.82 35.97
C ASP A 396 -2.21 26.22 36.38
N ALA A 397 -3.08 27.05 36.98
CA ALA A 397 -4.40 26.63 37.44
C ALA A 397 -5.31 26.11 36.30
N ASP A 398 -5.07 26.58 35.06
CA ASP A 398 -5.78 26.16 33.86
C ASP A 398 -5.12 24.96 33.18
N GLY A 399 -4.13 24.34 33.81
CA GLY A 399 -3.38 23.21 33.28
C GLY A 399 -2.44 23.57 32.15
N ARG A 400 -2.06 24.86 32.00
CA ARG A 400 -1.27 25.34 30.87
C ARG A 400 0.19 25.56 31.28
N ALA A 401 1.13 25.17 30.39
CA ALA A 401 2.51 25.58 30.45
C ALA A 401 2.92 26.22 29.12
N HIS A 402 3.40 27.47 29.17
CA HIS A 402 3.75 28.27 28.01
C HIS A 402 5.27 28.33 27.82
N PHE A 403 5.77 27.77 26.72
CA PHE A 403 7.17 27.82 26.33
C PHE A 403 7.37 28.91 25.28
N LYS A 404 8.40 29.73 25.49
CA LYS A 404 8.81 30.74 24.53
C LYS A 404 9.18 30.11 23.18
N SER A 405 9.16 30.94 22.11
CA SER A 405 9.46 30.47 20.76
C SER A 405 10.81 29.74 20.69
N THR A 406 10.79 28.56 20.09
CA THR A 406 11.99 27.81 19.68
C THR A 406 12.42 28.14 18.25
N ARG A 407 11.80 29.17 17.63
CA ARG A 407 12.15 29.64 16.29
C ARG A 407 13.57 30.25 16.34
N GLY A 408 14.43 29.79 15.45
CA GLY A 408 15.85 30.20 15.45
C GLY A 408 16.78 29.26 16.23
N TRP A 409 16.25 28.25 16.93
CA TRP A 409 17.10 27.20 17.46
C TRP A 409 17.67 26.35 16.32
N GLU A 410 18.93 25.94 16.44
CA GLU A 410 19.55 24.99 15.53
C GLU A 410 18.71 23.72 15.45
N ARG A 411 18.68 23.09 14.29
CA ARG A 411 17.83 21.90 14.04
C ARG A 411 18.03 20.81 15.08
N GLU A 412 19.27 20.62 15.51
CA GLU A 412 19.68 19.61 16.48
C GLU A 412 19.21 19.94 17.92
N LYS A 413 19.00 21.22 18.22
CA LYS A 413 18.54 21.70 19.53
C LYS A 413 17.03 21.84 19.65
N LYS A 414 16.27 21.61 18.56
CA LYS A 414 14.81 21.65 18.61
C LYS A 414 14.28 20.48 19.44
N PRO A 415 13.25 20.72 20.29
CA PRO A 415 12.72 19.67 21.12
C PRO A 415 12.08 18.57 20.25
N ALA A 416 12.47 17.34 20.48
CA ALA A 416 11.93 16.16 19.80
C ALA A 416 10.57 15.75 20.36
N ALA A 417 10.32 16.04 21.64
CA ALA A 417 9.09 15.70 22.35
C ALA A 417 8.82 16.69 23.49
N ALA A 418 7.58 16.69 23.96
CA ALA A 418 7.17 17.31 25.20
C ALA A 418 6.71 16.25 26.20
N ALA A 419 6.90 16.49 27.48
CA ALA A 419 6.43 15.62 28.54
C ALA A 419 5.86 16.43 29.71
N LEU A 420 4.85 15.84 30.37
CA LEU A 420 4.28 16.33 31.63
C LEU A 420 4.47 15.26 32.70
N ARG A 421 4.94 15.64 33.87
CA ARG A 421 5.17 14.71 34.99
C ARG A 421 4.44 15.18 36.24
N SER A 422 3.72 14.28 36.87
CA SER A 422 3.15 14.53 38.21
C SER A 422 4.23 14.48 39.29
N LYS A 423 3.90 14.90 40.50
CA LYS A 423 4.77 14.71 41.69
C LYS A 423 5.00 13.22 42.03
N GLY A 424 4.10 12.35 41.56
CA GLY A 424 4.26 10.90 41.62
C GLY A 424 5.03 10.36 40.41
N THR A 425 4.62 9.19 39.90
CA THR A 425 5.29 8.49 38.80
C THR A 425 4.61 8.70 37.47
N ASP A 426 3.43 9.34 37.42
CA ASP A 426 2.64 9.50 36.20
C ASP A 426 3.29 10.48 35.22
N LEU A 427 3.31 10.10 33.97
CA LEU A 427 4.01 10.78 32.89
C LEU A 427 3.14 10.79 31.63
N ALA A 428 2.84 11.96 31.09
CA ALA A 428 2.38 12.12 29.71
C ALA A 428 3.56 12.50 28.82
N TRP A 429 3.53 12.00 27.60
CA TRP A 429 4.57 12.22 26.59
C TRP A 429 3.96 12.38 25.21
N LEU A 430 4.48 13.33 24.43
CA LEU A 430 4.03 13.61 23.08
C LEU A 430 5.23 13.91 22.19
N SER A 431 5.34 13.20 21.06
CA SER A 431 6.31 13.54 20.02
C SER A 431 5.91 14.87 19.36
N LEU A 432 6.88 15.77 19.19
CA LEU A 432 6.75 17.03 18.45
C LEU A 432 7.30 16.91 17.03
N LYS A 433 7.81 15.74 16.65
CA LYS A 433 8.30 15.48 15.28
C LYS A 433 7.15 15.18 14.34
N ASP A 434 7.36 15.58 13.09
CA ASP A 434 6.34 15.60 12.04
C ASP A 434 5.56 14.29 11.88
N GLY A 435 4.24 14.41 11.80
CA GLY A 435 3.33 13.44 11.21
C GLY A 435 2.64 12.47 12.15
N SER A 436 3.18 12.13 13.32
CA SER A 436 2.59 11.04 14.13
C SER A 436 1.42 11.43 15.04
N ASN A 437 1.28 12.73 15.37
CA ASN A 437 0.29 13.23 16.31
C ASN A 437 -0.38 14.54 15.87
N VAL A 438 -0.35 14.85 14.58
CA VAL A 438 -0.92 16.09 14.05
C VAL A 438 -2.40 15.88 13.72
N ALA A 439 -3.26 16.76 14.22
CA ALA A 439 -4.70 16.72 13.96
C ALA A 439 -5.07 16.70 12.46
N GLY A 440 -4.21 17.27 11.59
CA GLY A 440 -4.37 17.25 10.13
C GLY A 440 -4.35 15.86 9.49
N THR A 441 -3.73 14.86 10.13
CA THR A 441 -3.72 13.48 9.62
C THR A 441 -5.05 12.78 9.78
N LEU A 442 -5.93 13.29 10.63
CA LEU A 442 -7.27 12.76 10.89
C LEU A 442 -8.32 13.19 9.86
N ARG A 443 -7.91 13.82 8.75
CA ARG A 443 -8.79 14.41 7.71
C ARG A 443 -9.81 15.42 8.25
N TRP A 444 -9.54 16.00 9.40
CA TRP A 444 -10.32 17.12 9.89
C TRP A 444 -9.84 18.39 9.18
N ASP A 445 -10.77 19.28 8.92
CA ASP A 445 -10.42 20.62 8.44
C ASP A 445 -9.69 21.38 9.56
N VAL A 446 -8.37 21.38 9.49
CA VAL A 446 -7.47 22.09 10.42
C VAL A 446 -6.96 23.40 9.82
N GLY A 447 -7.45 23.80 8.63
CA GLY A 447 -7.06 25.02 7.93
C GLY A 447 -7.38 26.31 8.71
N GLY A 448 -8.06 26.17 9.83
CA GLY A 448 -8.53 27.26 10.66
C GLY A 448 -9.79 27.92 10.07
N ARG A 449 -10.72 28.30 10.90
CA ARG A 449 -11.83 29.15 10.47
C ARG A 449 -11.35 30.59 10.40
N TYR A 450 -11.63 31.22 9.29
CA TYR A 450 -11.67 32.66 9.24
C TYR A 450 -12.77 33.13 10.20
N THR A 451 -12.40 33.54 11.38
CA THR A 451 -13.33 34.17 12.32
C THR A 451 -13.65 35.55 11.75
N GLY A 452 -14.73 35.65 10.97
CA GLY A 452 -15.29 36.96 10.63
C GLY A 452 -15.46 37.77 11.92
N GLY A 453 -15.17 39.06 11.90
CA GLY A 453 -15.08 40.07 12.96
C GLY A 453 -15.73 39.91 14.34
N THR A 454 -16.37 38.78 14.63
CA THR A 454 -16.95 38.46 15.95
C THR A 454 -16.02 37.76 16.91
N GLY A 455 -14.88 37.23 16.42
CA GLY A 455 -13.87 36.53 17.24
C GLY A 455 -14.31 35.22 17.87
N LEU A 456 -15.54 34.78 17.63
CA LEU A 456 -16.08 33.52 18.18
C LEU A 456 -15.89 32.38 17.20
N SER A 457 -15.39 31.28 17.71
CA SER A 457 -15.25 30.00 16.98
C SER A 457 -15.75 28.88 17.88
N ALA A 458 -16.52 27.97 17.31
CA ALA A 458 -17.06 26.83 18.04
C ALA A 458 -16.64 25.52 17.32
N PHE A 459 -16.37 24.48 18.08
CA PHE A 459 -16.20 23.13 17.59
C PHE A 459 -17.09 22.15 18.36
N SER A 460 -17.49 21.10 17.69
CA SER A 460 -18.28 20.02 18.30
C SER A 460 -17.51 18.70 18.23
N PHE A 461 -17.69 17.87 19.22
CA PHE A 461 -17.17 16.52 19.26
C PHE A 461 -18.18 15.57 19.90
N ALA A 462 -18.15 14.32 19.50
CA ALA A 462 -18.97 13.27 20.08
C ALA A 462 -18.06 12.30 20.88
N ASP A 463 -18.66 11.55 21.78
CA ASP A 463 -17.99 10.53 22.58
C ASP A 463 -17.35 9.42 21.70
N ARG A 464 -17.86 9.23 20.46
CA ARG A 464 -17.31 8.31 19.44
C ARG A 464 -17.76 8.71 18.04
N GLY A 465 -17.12 8.14 17.02
CA GLY A 465 -17.39 8.47 15.61
C GLY A 465 -18.49 7.64 14.95
N ILE A 466 -18.94 6.52 15.56
CA ILE A 466 -19.96 5.61 15.00
C ILE A 466 -20.95 5.24 16.08
N PHE A 467 -22.25 5.32 15.76
CA PHE A 467 -23.37 5.02 16.65
C PHE A 467 -24.30 4.02 15.97
N ARG A 468 -24.94 3.17 16.78
CA ARG A 468 -26.02 2.31 16.32
C ARG A 468 -27.35 3.05 16.42
N THR A 469 -28.29 2.68 15.57
CA THR A 469 -29.67 3.24 15.63
C THR A 469 -30.27 2.99 17.01
N GLY A 470 -30.74 4.05 17.67
CA GLY A 470 -31.34 4.01 19.01
C GLY A 470 -30.37 4.24 20.16
N GLU A 471 -29.06 4.38 19.92
CA GLU A 471 -28.11 4.77 20.96
C GLU A 471 -28.19 6.26 21.28
N THR A 472 -27.96 6.61 22.55
CA THR A 472 -27.83 8.00 23.00
C THR A 472 -26.45 8.52 22.57
N VAL A 473 -26.42 9.68 21.92
CA VAL A 473 -25.20 10.35 21.48
C VAL A 473 -24.92 11.52 22.42
N HIS A 474 -23.74 11.56 23.00
CA HIS A 474 -23.26 12.68 23.79
C HIS A 474 -22.40 13.60 22.93
N PHE A 475 -22.80 14.85 22.78
CA PHE A 475 -22.05 15.87 22.08
C PHE A 475 -21.47 16.88 23.07
N GLY A 476 -20.18 17.17 22.94
CA GLY A 476 -19.54 18.31 23.56
C GLY A 476 -19.36 19.45 22.55
N PHE A 477 -19.52 20.66 23.03
CA PHE A 477 -19.30 21.89 22.27
C PHE A 477 -18.29 22.75 23.01
N GLY A 478 -17.25 23.21 22.30
CA GLY A 478 -16.35 24.25 22.77
C GLY A 478 -16.59 25.54 21.95
N VAL A 479 -16.62 26.66 22.60
CA VAL A 479 -16.77 27.99 21.97
C VAL A 479 -15.57 28.82 22.32
#